data_c614c59d284a81b0c4c2878bf4b39151
#
_entry.id   c614c59d284a81b0c4c2878bf4b39151
#
_cell.length_a   1.000
_cell.length_b   1.000
_cell.length_c   1.000
_cell.angle_alpha   90.00
_cell.angle_beta   90.00
_cell.angle_gamma   90.00
#
_symmetry.space_group_name_H-M   'P 1'
#
loop_
_entity.id
_entity.type
_entity.pdbx_description
1 polymer ?
#
loop_
_entity_poly.entity_id
_entity_poly.type
_entity_poly.pdbx_seq_one_letter_code
_entity_poly.pdbx_strand_id
1 'polypeptide(L)'
;MFRTRPVGIVDQEGHVLHFGTLPQYVPDLVMELLDWAKSSDLHMLIRSCVFHYELELIHPFADGNGRVGRLRHTLLLSKWNSVFAWLPVESIIHDHQQEYYDAINASNDAGESTAFIEFMLSVIKASLIDAIHTSDAMSDRKMDKKALRWQKIEQFLQTHAYIMNADVRELCGVSAATANRLLAEFVSDGKLV
;
A
#
# COMPACT_ATOMS: atom_id res chain seq x y z
N MET A 1 21.56 -6.95 13.95
CA MET A 1 22.91 -6.46 14.31
C MET A 1 23.38 -5.54 13.18
N PHE A 2 23.95 -4.38 13.49
CA PHE A 2 24.50 -3.50 12.48
C PHE A 2 25.73 -4.12 11.81
N ARG A 3 25.99 -3.72 10.57
CA ARG A 3 27.17 -4.18 9.84
C ARG A 3 28.47 -3.68 10.46
N THR A 4 29.51 -4.46 10.29
CA THR A 4 30.87 -4.13 10.76
C THR A 4 31.86 -3.91 9.61
N ARG A 5 31.40 -4.07 8.35
CA ARG A 5 32.19 -3.89 7.14
C ARG A 5 31.62 -2.79 6.27
N PRO A 6 32.42 -2.08 5.49
CA PRO A 6 31.96 -1.19 4.45
C PRO A 6 31.03 -1.93 3.47
N VAL A 7 30.00 -1.24 2.97
CA VAL A 7 29.09 -1.72 1.92
C VAL A 7 28.86 -0.61 0.90
N GLY A 8 28.52 -0.99 -0.33
CA GLY A 8 28.06 -0.09 -1.37
C GLY A 8 26.68 -0.51 -1.85
N ILE A 9 25.86 0.44 -2.26
CA ILE A 9 24.64 0.22 -3.03
C ILE A 9 25.10 0.09 -4.48
N VAL A 10 24.71 -0.98 -5.14
CA VAL A 10 25.04 -1.24 -6.55
C VAL A 10 23.76 -1.34 -7.35
N ASP A 11 23.81 -0.90 -8.60
CA ASP A 11 22.72 -1.12 -9.58
C ASP A 11 22.69 -2.60 -10.07
N GLN A 12 21.78 -2.89 -10.99
CA GLN A 12 21.67 -4.23 -11.57
C GLN A 12 22.89 -4.62 -12.43
N GLU A 13 23.67 -3.64 -12.87
CA GLU A 13 24.86 -3.81 -13.69
C GLU A 13 26.15 -3.93 -12.85
N GLY A 14 26.04 -3.73 -11.52
CA GLY A 14 27.14 -3.84 -10.56
C GLY A 14 27.92 -2.53 -10.36
N HIS A 15 27.46 -1.40 -10.89
CA HIS A 15 28.07 -0.11 -10.62
C HIS A 15 27.69 0.37 -9.22
N VAL A 16 28.68 0.92 -8.52
CA VAL A 16 28.44 1.46 -7.17
C VAL A 16 27.73 2.80 -7.29
N LEU A 17 26.48 2.84 -6.87
CA LEU A 17 25.65 4.05 -6.83
C LEU A 17 25.95 4.91 -5.62
N HIS A 18 26.21 4.26 -4.48
CA HIS A 18 26.49 4.97 -3.22
C HIS A 18 27.34 4.08 -2.31
N PHE A 19 28.30 4.67 -1.59
CA PHE A 19 29.00 4.00 -0.49
C PHE A 19 28.26 4.30 0.81
N GLY A 20 27.77 3.27 1.46
CA GLY A 20 27.18 3.41 2.79
C GLY A 20 28.17 4.03 3.78
N THR A 21 27.63 4.70 4.78
CA THR A 21 28.40 5.32 5.88
C THR A 21 29.44 4.36 6.47
N LEU A 22 30.57 4.87 6.94
CA LEU A 22 31.57 4.04 7.60
C LEU A 22 30.96 3.31 8.81
N PRO A 23 31.23 1.99 8.98
CA PRO A 23 30.57 1.15 9.97
C PRO A 23 30.60 1.66 11.41
N GLN A 24 31.67 2.35 11.77
CA GLN A 24 31.85 2.91 13.12
C GLN A 24 30.85 4.00 13.50
N TYR A 25 30.29 4.71 12.51
CA TYR A 25 29.31 5.77 12.74
C TYR A 25 27.85 5.29 12.63
N VAL A 26 27.64 4.08 12.11
CA VAL A 26 26.29 3.55 11.85
C VAL A 26 25.41 3.54 13.11
N PRO A 27 25.86 3.06 14.29
CA PRO A 27 25.01 3.03 15.47
C PRO A 27 24.53 4.42 15.89
N ASP A 28 25.41 5.41 15.90
CA ASP A 28 25.11 6.76 16.35
C ASP A 28 24.17 7.45 15.37
N LEU A 29 24.44 7.37 14.06
CA LEU A 29 23.58 7.96 13.02
C LEU A 29 22.18 7.35 13.00
N VAL A 30 22.06 6.03 13.22
CA VAL A 30 20.72 5.40 13.31
C VAL A 30 19.98 5.91 14.54
N MET A 31 20.63 6.09 15.66
CA MET A 31 20.01 6.63 16.87
C MET A 31 19.58 8.10 16.67
N GLU A 32 20.43 8.92 16.09
CA GLU A 32 20.11 10.32 15.76
C GLU A 32 18.91 10.40 14.79
N LEU A 33 18.89 9.55 13.74
CA LEU A 33 17.76 9.47 12.80
C LEU A 33 16.45 9.07 13.50
N LEU A 34 16.51 8.10 14.42
CA LEU A 34 15.33 7.68 15.18
C LEU A 34 14.83 8.77 16.13
N ASP A 35 15.72 9.51 16.76
CA ASP A 35 15.35 10.60 17.67
C ASP A 35 14.84 11.81 16.90
N TRP A 36 15.45 12.14 15.75
CA TRP A 36 14.91 13.14 14.83
C TRP A 36 13.50 12.76 14.36
N ALA A 37 13.26 11.50 13.98
CA ALA A 37 11.94 11.06 13.53
C ALA A 37 10.85 11.14 14.62
N LYS A 38 11.23 11.10 15.91
CA LYS A 38 10.29 11.29 17.04
C LYS A 38 9.98 12.75 17.29
N SER A 39 10.99 13.62 17.19
CA SER A 39 10.93 15.02 17.61
C SER A 39 10.63 16.01 16.47
N SER A 40 10.73 15.59 15.22
CA SER A 40 10.53 16.44 14.06
C SER A 40 9.09 16.96 13.94
N ASP A 41 8.92 18.24 13.67
CA ASP A 41 7.63 18.89 13.41
C ASP A 41 7.18 18.81 11.95
N LEU A 42 7.97 18.16 11.08
CA LEU A 42 7.62 18.00 9.68
C LEU A 42 6.35 17.14 9.53
N HIS A 43 5.55 17.46 8.51
CA HIS A 43 4.39 16.66 8.16
C HIS A 43 4.79 15.20 7.93
N MET A 44 3.97 14.24 8.35
CA MET A 44 4.33 12.81 8.35
C MET A 44 4.72 12.27 6.98
N LEU A 45 4.10 12.75 5.89
CA LEU A 45 4.48 12.38 4.53
C LEU A 45 5.93 12.75 4.22
N ILE A 46 6.35 13.96 4.58
CA ILE A 46 7.73 14.44 4.36
C ILE A 46 8.69 13.71 5.29
N ARG A 47 8.36 13.63 6.58
CA ARG A 47 9.17 12.97 7.61
C ARG A 47 9.45 11.52 7.28
N SER A 48 8.46 10.78 6.78
CA SER A 48 8.65 9.38 6.38
C SER A 48 9.56 9.23 5.16
N CYS A 49 9.50 10.15 4.20
CA CYS A 49 10.38 10.17 3.03
C CYS A 49 11.82 10.50 3.43
N VAL A 50 12.03 11.54 4.23
CA VAL A 50 13.37 11.90 4.75
C VAL A 50 13.96 10.73 5.55
N PHE A 51 13.18 10.15 6.46
CA PHE A 51 13.63 8.99 7.23
C PHE A 51 14.07 7.82 6.33
N HIS A 52 13.29 7.55 5.28
CA HIS A 52 13.62 6.48 4.33
C HIS A 52 14.93 6.78 3.61
N TYR A 53 15.08 7.99 3.06
CA TYR A 53 16.29 8.44 2.36
C TYR A 53 17.53 8.33 3.24
N GLU A 54 17.50 8.91 4.44
CA GLU A 54 18.62 8.87 5.39
C GLU A 54 18.99 7.44 5.79
N LEU A 55 17.99 6.57 5.98
CA LEU A 55 18.26 5.16 6.31
C LEU A 55 18.95 4.42 5.15
N GLU A 56 18.62 4.75 3.90
CA GLU A 56 19.31 4.19 2.73
C GLU A 56 20.73 4.71 2.63
N LEU A 57 20.99 5.98 2.94
CA LEU A 57 22.36 6.54 2.98
C LEU A 57 23.22 5.93 4.08
N ILE A 58 22.70 5.79 5.28
CA ILE A 58 23.40 5.14 6.40
C ILE A 58 23.70 3.69 6.07
N HIS A 59 22.75 3.01 5.41
CA HIS A 59 22.82 1.61 5.01
C HIS A 59 23.26 0.67 6.15
N PRO A 60 22.47 0.59 7.25
CA PRO A 60 22.95 0.05 8.52
C PRO A 60 23.18 -1.47 8.56
N PHE A 61 22.62 -2.23 7.62
CA PHE A 61 22.70 -3.69 7.63
C PHE A 61 23.57 -4.21 6.49
N ALA A 62 24.07 -5.45 6.63
CA ALA A 62 24.83 -6.11 5.57
C ALA A 62 23.94 -6.50 4.38
N ASP A 63 22.65 -6.76 4.62
CA ASP A 63 21.61 -7.03 3.63
C ASP A 63 20.25 -6.57 4.16
N GLY A 64 19.33 -6.28 3.25
CA GLY A 64 17.94 -5.97 3.55
C GLY A 64 17.64 -4.52 3.91
N ASN A 65 18.57 -3.58 3.69
CA ASN A 65 18.35 -2.16 3.99
C ASN A 65 17.10 -1.62 3.27
N GLY A 66 16.96 -1.82 1.97
CA GLY A 66 15.79 -1.39 1.21
C GLY A 66 14.48 -1.97 1.74
N ARG A 67 14.45 -3.23 2.16
CA ARG A 67 13.27 -3.85 2.79
C ARG A 67 12.93 -3.17 4.12
N VAL A 68 13.94 -2.90 4.94
CA VAL A 68 13.76 -2.21 6.22
C VAL A 68 13.35 -0.76 6.03
N GLY A 69 13.94 -0.05 5.07
CA GLY A 69 13.58 1.33 4.71
C GLY A 69 12.10 1.44 4.32
N ARG A 70 11.66 0.61 3.37
CA ARG A 70 10.26 0.56 2.93
C ARG A 70 9.30 0.16 4.04
N LEU A 71 9.63 -0.86 4.83
CA LEU A 71 8.82 -1.27 5.98
C LEU A 71 8.68 -0.15 7.01
N ARG A 72 9.75 0.57 7.32
CA ARG A 72 9.73 1.70 8.27
C ARG A 72 8.95 2.88 7.71
N HIS A 73 9.07 3.17 6.42
CA HIS A 73 8.28 4.18 5.75
C HIS A 73 6.78 3.89 5.88
N THR A 74 6.34 2.67 5.51
CA THR A 74 4.95 2.22 5.66
C THR A 74 4.49 2.28 7.13
N LEU A 75 5.34 1.86 8.07
CA LEU A 75 5.01 1.89 9.50
C LEU A 75 4.82 3.32 10.02
N LEU A 76 5.64 4.28 9.62
CA LEU A 76 5.49 5.67 10.01
C LEU A 76 4.18 6.25 9.48
N LEU A 77 3.89 6.02 8.20
CA LEU A 77 2.65 6.46 7.57
C LEU A 77 1.42 5.80 8.16
N SER A 78 1.44 4.50 8.44
CA SER A 78 0.30 3.77 9.01
C SER A 78 -0.04 4.18 10.44
N LYS A 79 0.94 4.63 11.22
CA LYS A 79 0.69 5.21 12.54
C LYS A 79 0.01 6.59 12.47
N TRP A 80 0.23 7.32 11.41
CA TRP A 80 -0.44 8.59 11.16
C TRP A 80 -1.84 8.38 10.57
N ASN A 81 -1.99 7.51 9.57
CA ASN A 81 -3.29 7.13 9.01
C ASN A 81 -3.27 5.66 8.57
N SER A 82 -4.21 4.86 9.10
CA SER A 82 -4.28 3.42 8.89
C SER A 82 -4.44 3.00 7.43
N VAL A 83 -4.92 3.86 6.53
CA VAL A 83 -5.03 3.57 5.10
C VAL A 83 -3.68 3.19 4.49
N PHE A 84 -2.59 3.80 4.98
CA PHE A 84 -1.24 3.53 4.47
C PHE A 84 -0.71 2.12 4.79
N ALA A 85 -1.32 1.39 5.73
CA ALA A 85 -0.98 0.00 5.98
C ALA A 85 -1.41 -0.94 4.83
N TRP A 86 -2.32 -0.48 3.97
CA TRP A 86 -2.92 -1.28 2.90
C TRP A 86 -2.50 -0.83 1.50
N LEU A 87 -1.71 0.24 1.40
CA LEU A 87 -1.23 0.74 0.11
C LEU A 87 -0.03 -0.07 -0.39
N PRO A 88 -0.03 -0.50 -1.66
CA PRO A 88 1.04 -1.27 -2.27
C PRO A 88 2.25 -0.42 -2.67
N VAL A 89 2.72 0.48 -1.78
CA VAL A 89 3.85 1.39 -2.04
C VAL A 89 5.10 0.62 -2.45
N GLU A 90 5.34 -0.54 -1.83
CA GLU A 90 6.50 -1.38 -2.13
C GLU A 90 6.45 -1.95 -3.55
N SER A 91 5.28 -2.38 -4.01
CA SER A 91 5.10 -2.89 -5.38
C SER A 91 5.36 -1.80 -6.42
N ILE A 92 4.85 -0.59 -6.18
CA ILE A 92 5.06 0.53 -7.11
C ILE A 92 6.53 0.94 -7.15
N ILE A 93 7.23 1.00 -6.02
CA ILE A 93 8.69 1.24 -6.00
C ILE A 93 9.43 0.14 -6.76
N HIS A 94 9.02 -1.12 -6.63
CA HIS A 94 9.62 -2.22 -7.37
C HIS A 94 9.44 -2.06 -8.88
N ASP A 95 8.24 -1.66 -9.32
CA ASP A 95 7.92 -1.47 -10.75
C ASP A 95 8.63 -0.24 -11.35
N HIS A 96 9.00 0.74 -10.50
CA HIS A 96 9.73 1.96 -10.84
C HIS A 96 11.14 1.98 -10.24
N GLN A 97 11.82 0.85 -10.21
CA GLN A 97 13.10 0.69 -9.50
C GLN A 97 14.20 1.61 -10.05
N GLN A 98 14.24 1.84 -11.36
CA GLN A 98 15.22 2.74 -11.96
C GLN A 98 14.99 4.19 -11.51
N GLU A 99 13.75 4.67 -11.58
CA GLU A 99 13.38 6.02 -11.13
C GLU A 99 13.67 6.24 -9.63
N TYR A 100 13.50 5.18 -8.82
CA TYR A 100 13.86 5.19 -7.41
C TYR A 100 15.37 5.43 -7.19
N TYR A 101 16.22 4.73 -7.94
CA TYR A 101 17.67 4.93 -7.86
C TYR A 101 18.09 6.28 -8.44
N ASP A 102 17.48 6.74 -9.52
CA ASP A 102 17.74 8.05 -10.11
C ASP A 102 17.41 9.17 -9.12
N ALA A 103 16.31 9.05 -8.36
CA ALA A 103 15.93 10.00 -7.33
C ALA A 103 16.92 10.00 -6.14
N ILE A 104 17.44 8.84 -5.74
CA ILE A 104 18.51 8.76 -4.72
C ILE A 104 19.78 9.45 -5.23
N ASN A 105 20.20 9.15 -6.46
CA ASN A 105 21.40 9.73 -7.04
C ASN A 105 21.30 11.26 -7.19
N ALA A 106 20.17 11.74 -7.74
CA ALA A 106 19.91 13.17 -7.86
C ALA A 106 19.94 13.89 -6.51
N SER A 107 19.39 13.25 -5.46
CA SER A 107 19.43 13.78 -4.09
C SER A 107 20.86 13.79 -3.52
N ASN A 108 21.65 12.73 -3.77
CA ASN A 108 23.04 12.65 -3.32
C ASN A 108 23.89 13.72 -3.99
N ASP A 109 23.74 13.90 -5.30
CA ASP A 109 24.50 14.89 -6.09
C ASP A 109 24.16 16.33 -5.67
N ALA A 110 22.91 16.58 -5.34
CA ALA A 110 22.45 17.89 -4.85
C ALA A 110 22.79 18.14 -3.36
N GLY A 111 23.11 17.11 -2.60
CA GLY A 111 23.32 17.20 -1.15
C GLY A 111 22.02 17.49 -0.37
N GLU A 112 20.86 17.17 -0.94
CA GLU A 112 19.54 17.38 -0.32
C GLU A 112 18.55 16.28 -0.73
N SER A 113 17.49 16.07 0.06
CA SER A 113 16.54 14.97 -0.15
C SER A 113 15.33 15.32 -1.03
N THR A 114 15.28 16.50 -1.64
CA THR A 114 14.08 17.01 -2.35
C THR A 114 13.65 16.07 -3.49
N ALA A 115 14.56 15.69 -4.39
CA ALA A 115 14.25 14.82 -5.52
C ALA A 115 13.69 13.46 -5.06
N PHE A 116 14.25 12.88 -4.00
CA PHE A 116 13.75 11.64 -3.42
C PHE A 116 12.36 11.80 -2.77
N ILE A 117 12.13 12.91 -2.06
CA ILE A 117 10.84 13.22 -1.46
C ILE A 117 9.76 13.34 -2.55
N GLU A 118 10.03 14.08 -3.62
CA GLU A 118 9.10 14.27 -4.74
C GLU A 118 8.75 12.94 -5.41
N PHE A 119 9.74 12.09 -5.66
CA PHE A 119 9.52 10.73 -6.17
C PHE A 119 8.62 9.92 -5.23
N MET A 120 8.94 9.86 -3.94
CA MET A 120 8.15 9.08 -2.97
C MET A 120 6.72 9.60 -2.81
N LEU A 121 6.50 10.91 -2.87
CA LEU A 121 5.16 11.50 -2.86
C LEU A 121 4.38 11.13 -4.13
N SER A 122 5.04 11.07 -5.28
CA SER A 122 4.42 10.61 -6.54
C SER A 122 3.98 9.14 -6.45
N VAL A 123 4.81 8.28 -5.87
CA VAL A 123 4.50 6.85 -5.61
C VAL A 123 3.32 6.71 -4.64
N ILE A 124 3.31 7.45 -3.54
CA ILE A 124 2.19 7.46 -2.58
C ILE A 124 0.90 7.90 -3.27
N LYS A 125 0.95 8.98 -4.06
CA LYS A 125 -0.20 9.47 -4.81
C LYS A 125 -0.72 8.42 -5.80
N ALA A 126 0.15 7.77 -6.55
CA ALA A 126 -0.22 6.70 -7.48
C ALA A 126 -0.88 5.53 -6.76
N SER A 127 -0.31 5.09 -5.63
CA SER A 127 -0.87 4.03 -4.78
C SER A 127 -2.29 4.36 -4.27
N LEU A 128 -2.53 5.60 -3.86
CA LEU A 128 -3.85 6.05 -3.41
C LEU A 128 -4.86 6.05 -4.54
N ILE A 129 -4.49 6.55 -5.72
CA ILE A 129 -5.35 6.59 -6.91
C ILE A 129 -5.74 5.17 -7.31
N ASP A 130 -4.78 4.24 -7.38
CA ASP A 130 -5.02 2.84 -7.72
C ASP A 130 -5.95 2.15 -6.71
N ALA A 131 -5.74 2.40 -5.41
CA ALA A 131 -6.59 1.87 -4.36
C ALA A 131 -8.05 2.36 -4.47
N ILE A 132 -8.26 3.65 -4.82
CA ILE A 132 -9.59 4.22 -5.05
C ILE A 132 -10.24 3.54 -6.26
N HIS A 133 -9.57 3.48 -7.41
CA HIS A 133 -10.12 2.84 -8.62
C HIS A 133 -10.44 1.37 -8.42
N THR A 134 -9.59 0.64 -7.69
CA THR A 134 -9.83 -0.77 -7.35
C THR A 134 -11.06 -0.91 -6.46
N SER A 135 -11.23 -0.03 -5.49
CA SER A 135 -12.41 0.00 -4.59
C SER A 135 -13.70 0.27 -5.36
N ASP A 136 -13.69 1.25 -6.26
CA ASP A 136 -14.84 1.62 -7.09
C ASP A 136 -15.22 0.46 -8.03
N ALA A 137 -14.24 -0.12 -8.73
CA ALA A 137 -14.48 -1.27 -9.61
C ALA A 137 -15.01 -2.50 -8.86
N MET A 138 -14.58 -2.73 -7.62
CA MET A 138 -15.13 -3.80 -6.77
C MET A 138 -16.56 -3.49 -6.31
N SER A 139 -16.87 -2.24 -6.02
CA SER A 139 -18.19 -1.77 -5.64
C SER A 139 -19.17 -1.95 -6.80
N ASP A 140 -18.80 -1.49 -8.00
CA ASP A 140 -19.61 -1.63 -9.22
C ASP A 140 -19.89 -3.10 -9.56
N ARG A 141 -18.88 -3.96 -9.53
CA ARG A 141 -19.05 -5.40 -9.75
C ARG A 141 -19.97 -6.06 -8.71
N LYS A 142 -19.99 -5.56 -7.49
CA LYS A 142 -20.90 -6.06 -6.44
C LYS A 142 -22.31 -5.58 -6.67
N MET A 143 -22.50 -4.34 -7.09
CA MET A 143 -23.81 -3.77 -7.47
C MET A 143 -24.39 -4.50 -8.70
N ASP A 144 -23.60 -4.72 -9.75
CA ASP A 144 -24.02 -5.44 -10.94
C ASP A 144 -24.47 -6.87 -10.62
N LYS A 145 -23.70 -7.58 -9.78
CA LYS A 145 -24.07 -8.94 -9.34
C LYS A 145 -25.36 -8.95 -8.52
N LYS A 146 -25.58 -7.96 -7.66
CA LYS A 146 -26.81 -7.85 -6.86
C LYS A 146 -28.01 -7.55 -7.77
N ALA A 147 -27.86 -6.64 -8.72
CA ALA A 147 -28.89 -6.29 -9.71
C ALA A 147 -29.28 -7.50 -10.57
N LEU A 148 -28.30 -8.24 -11.09
CA LEU A 148 -28.54 -9.44 -11.89
C LEU A 148 -29.26 -10.54 -11.09
N ARG A 149 -28.92 -10.71 -9.80
CA ARG A 149 -29.62 -11.65 -8.94
C ARG A 149 -31.04 -11.23 -8.65
N TRP A 150 -31.25 -9.92 -8.43
CA TRP A 150 -32.60 -9.37 -8.27
C TRP A 150 -33.49 -9.64 -9.50
N GLN A 151 -32.98 -9.40 -10.70
CA GLN A 151 -33.70 -9.63 -11.95
C GLN A 151 -34.20 -11.09 -12.06
N LYS A 152 -33.37 -12.06 -11.69
CA LYS A 152 -33.77 -13.48 -11.67
C LYS A 152 -34.87 -13.76 -10.65
N ILE A 153 -34.79 -13.17 -9.46
CA ILE A 153 -35.78 -13.31 -8.38
C ILE A 153 -37.09 -12.65 -8.80
N GLU A 154 -37.05 -11.47 -9.37
CA GLU A 154 -38.21 -10.72 -9.84
C GLU A 154 -38.93 -11.50 -10.95
N GLN A 155 -38.22 -12.06 -11.89
CA GLN A 155 -38.78 -12.92 -12.95
C GLN A 155 -39.47 -14.16 -12.37
N PHE A 156 -38.88 -14.80 -11.36
CA PHE A 156 -39.47 -15.95 -10.66
C PHE A 156 -40.79 -15.57 -9.96
N LEU A 157 -40.83 -14.42 -9.30
CA LEU A 157 -42.00 -13.89 -8.61
C LEU A 157 -43.16 -13.51 -9.52
N GLN A 158 -42.93 -13.36 -10.83
CA GLN A 158 -44.03 -13.14 -11.79
C GLN A 158 -44.95 -14.36 -11.90
N THR A 159 -44.43 -15.54 -11.58
CA THR A 159 -45.18 -16.82 -11.67
C THR A 159 -45.38 -17.52 -10.35
N HIS A 160 -44.74 -17.02 -9.27
CA HIS A 160 -44.77 -17.62 -7.93
C HIS A 160 -45.13 -16.55 -6.88
N ALA A 161 -46.02 -16.88 -5.95
CA ALA A 161 -46.49 -15.96 -4.94
C ALA A 161 -45.48 -15.64 -3.84
N TYR A 162 -44.46 -16.47 -3.67
CA TYR A 162 -43.41 -16.33 -2.65
C TYR A 162 -42.13 -16.97 -3.13
N ILE A 163 -41.02 -16.64 -2.48
CA ILE A 163 -39.69 -17.20 -2.73
C ILE A 163 -39.03 -17.64 -1.43
N MET A 164 -38.40 -18.81 -1.45
CA MET A 164 -37.69 -19.37 -0.30
C MET A 164 -36.18 -19.39 -0.53
N ASN A 165 -35.44 -19.68 0.53
CA ASN A 165 -33.98 -19.85 0.45
C ASN A 165 -33.55 -20.85 -0.62
N ALA A 166 -34.27 -21.98 -0.72
CA ALA A 166 -33.98 -23.02 -1.73
C ALA A 166 -34.05 -22.47 -3.14
N ASP A 167 -35.09 -21.69 -3.47
CA ASP A 167 -35.30 -21.11 -4.78
C ASP A 167 -34.19 -20.11 -5.14
N VAL A 168 -33.79 -19.24 -4.18
CA VAL A 168 -32.71 -18.29 -4.36
C VAL A 168 -31.37 -19.00 -4.61
N ARG A 169 -31.15 -20.13 -3.93
CA ARG A 169 -29.93 -20.95 -4.16
C ARG A 169 -29.88 -21.49 -5.59
N GLU A 170 -30.97 -22.02 -6.06
CA GLU A 170 -31.08 -22.59 -7.41
C GLU A 170 -30.98 -21.51 -8.48
N LEU A 171 -31.78 -20.43 -8.38
CA LEU A 171 -31.81 -19.33 -9.34
C LEU A 171 -30.48 -18.56 -9.45
N CYS A 172 -29.82 -18.34 -8.31
CA CYS A 172 -28.62 -17.50 -8.23
C CYS A 172 -27.30 -18.29 -8.15
N GLY A 173 -27.35 -19.61 -8.00
CA GLY A 173 -26.15 -20.46 -7.86
C GLY A 173 -25.34 -20.10 -6.60
N VAL A 174 -26.01 -19.89 -5.44
CA VAL A 174 -25.34 -19.43 -4.21
C VAL A 174 -25.55 -20.38 -3.03
N SER A 175 -24.68 -20.26 -2.01
CA SER A 175 -24.84 -21.02 -0.75
C SER A 175 -26.08 -20.58 0.04
N ALA A 176 -26.54 -21.45 0.95
CA ALA A 176 -27.68 -21.15 1.83
C ALA A 176 -27.49 -19.87 2.68
N ALA A 177 -26.26 -19.67 3.19
CA ALA A 177 -25.93 -18.46 3.95
C ALA A 177 -26.01 -17.19 3.08
N THR A 178 -25.55 -17.27 1.83
CA THR A 178 -25.63 -16.14 0.87
C THR A 178 -27.08 -15.88 0.46
N ALA A 179 -27.89 -16.91 0.26
CA ALA A 179 -29.30 -16.79 -0.07
C ALA A 179 -30.09 -16.08 1.06
N ASN A 180 -29.87 -16.47 2.32
CA ASN A 180 -30.50 -15.80 3.48
C ASN A 180 -30.12 -14.32 3.55
N ARG A 181 -28.81 -13.98 3.32
CA ARG A 181 -28.38 -12.61 3.32
C ARG A 181 -29.03 -11.80 2.20
N LEU A 182 -29.11 -12.35 0.98
CA LEU A 182 -29.78 -11.69 -0.16
C LEU A 182 -31.27 -11.44 0.12
N LEU A 183 -31.97 -12.43 0.66
CA LEU A 183 -33.40 -12.25 1.05
C LEU A 183 -33.56 -11.14 2.09
N ALA A 184 -32.74 -11.14 3.15
CA ALA A 184 -32.78 -10.09 4.17
C ALA A 184 -32.45 -8.70 3.59
N GLU A 185 -31.47 -8.61 2.69
CA GLU A 185 -31.13 -7.36 2.00
C GLU A 185 -32.27 -6.87 1.11
N PHE A 186 -32.94 -7.74 0.34
CA PHE A 186 -34.06 -7.36 -0.52
C PHE A 186 -35.33 -6.99 0.26
N VAL A 187 -35.52 -7.57 1.44
CA VAL A 187 -36.56 -7.12 2.38
C VAL A 187 -36.21 -5.71 2.90
N SER A 188 -34.97 -5.49 3.31
CA SER A 188 -34.51 -4.17 3.79
C SER A 188 -34.60 -3.09 2.69
N ASP A 189 -34.37 -3.46 1.43
CA ASP A 189 -34.48 -2.58 0.26
C ASP A 189 -35.96 -2.34 -0.15
N GLY A 190 -36.94 -2.92 0.55
CA GLY A 190 -38.38 -2.83 0.24
C GLY A 190 -38.82 -3.56 -1.03
N LYS A 191 -37.98 -4.47 -1.55
CA LYS A 191 -38.23 -5.25 -2.77
C LYS A 191 -38.99 -6.55 -2.47
N LEU A 192 -38.90 -7.05 -1.28
CA LEU A 192 -39.64 -8.21 -0.74
C LEU A 192 -40.34 -7.83 0.54
N VAL A 193 -41.38 -8.59 0.91
CA VAL A 193 -42.16 -8.41 2.14
C VAL A 193 -42.00 -9.63 3.03
#